data_b2d75d7478d0c3a57038f5f8cbdaf400
#
_entry.id   b2d75d7478d0c3a57038f5f8cbdaf400
#
_cell.length_a   1.000
_cell.length_b   1.000
_cell.length_c   1.000
_cell.angle_alpha   90.00
_cell.angle_beta   90.00
_cell.angle_gamma   90.00
#
_symmetry.space_group_name_H-M   'P 1'
#
loop_
_entity.id
_entity.type
_entity.pdbx_description
1 polymer ?
#
loop_
_entity_poly.entity_id
_entity_poly.type
_entity_poly.pdbx_seq_one_letter_code
_entity_poly.pdbx_strand_id
1 'polypeptide(L)'
;MNEPTEMELKYLVKNDFDLSNLILYLRANGFEATNIKFVINEDSYFDTPNKDLLKNGGSFRIRKTNKGSIKGTFKYPKDNNDVYTKRLEIEKILTENSFTELINRFNDLKYDIKSICPFPVLEINNHRQEITLTKDKDCVVISFDTIIYDHKTLEHMLEIELKEGSSPNILIEIDKLVQERFNLELTKQSKYQRGIEQTKLATLIRKHP
;
A
#
# COMPACT_ATOMS: atom_id res chain seq x y z
N MET A 1 8.40 8.05 -22.82
CA MET A 1 7.54 7.06 -22.15
C MET A 1 7.14 7.64 -20.80
N ASN A 2 5.85 7.66 -20.48
CA ASN A 2 5.40 8.11 -19.15
C ASN A 2 5.91 7.13 -18.10
N GLU A 3 6.48 7.64 -17.03
CA GLU A 3 6.88 6.81 -15.89
C GLU A 3 5.64 6.19 -15.23
N PRO A 4 5.68 4.89 -14.86
CA PRO A 4 4.57 4.22 -14.21
C PRO A 4 4.20 4.96 -12.92
N THR A 5 2.93 5.37 -12.83
CA THR A 5 2.44 6.20 -11.73
C THR A 5 1.25 5.53 -11.07
N GLU A 6 1.38 5.19 -9.80
CA GLU A 6 0.29 4.77 -8.94
C GLU A 6 -0.44 6.01 -8.40
N MET A 7 -1.78 5.98 -8.42
CA MET A 7 -2.64 6.98 -7.77
C MET A 7 -3.60 6.26 -6.83
N GLU A 8 -3.62 6.64 -5.56
CA GLU A 8 -4.43 5.95 -4.55
C GLU A 8 -4.91 6.87 -3.44
N LEU A 9 -6.09 6.57 -2.90
CA LEU A 9 -6.58 7.04 -1.60
C LEU A 9 -6.20 6.01 -0.53
N LYS A 10 -5.87 6.48 0.67
CA LYS A 10 -5.64 5.62 1.83
C LYS A 10 -6.36 6.16 3.05
N TYR A 11 -7.00 5.26 3.79
CA TYR A 11 -7.66 5.58 5.05
C TYR A 11 -7.23 4.63 6.14
N LEU A 12 -7.03 5.18 7.34
CA LEU A 12 -6.96 4.37 8.55
C LEU A 12 -8.38 4.03 8.96
N VAL A 13 -8.61 2.77 9.29
CA VAL A 13 -9.94 2.30 9.67
C VAL A 13 -9.89 1.61 11.03
N LYS A 14 -10.97 1.75 11.78
CA LYS A 14 -11.12 1.11 13.09
C LYS A 14 -11.49 -0.37 12.95
N ASN A 15 -11.34 -1.12 14.03
CA ASN A 15 -11.60 -2.56 14.05
C ASN A 15 -13.07 -2.94 13.76
N ASP A 16 -14.01 -2.03 13.98
CA ASP A 16 -15.44 -2.20 13.73
C ASP A 16 -15.89 -1.78 12.31
N PHE A 17 -14.94 -1.42 11.44
CA PHE A 17 -15.24 -1.06 10.07
C PHE A 17 -15.72 -2.28 9.27
N ASP A 18 -16.86 -2.14 8.61
CA ASP A 18 -17.46 -3.17 7.75
C ASP A 18 -17.30 -2.80 6.26
N LEU A 19 -16.41 -3.52 5.58
CA LEU A 19 -16.18 -3.36 4.14
C LEU A 19 -17.46 -3.62 3.32
N SER A 20 -18.32 -4.55 3.77
CA SER A 20 -19.55 -4.89 3.05
C SER A 20 -20.51 -3.69 3.00
N ASN A 21 -20.60 -2.93 4.10
CA ASN A 21 -21.41 -1.72 4.16
C ASN A 21 -20.88 -0.63 3.21
N LEU A 22 -19.55 -0.48 3.10
CA LEU A 22 -18.94 0.43 2.11
C LEU A 22 -19.31 0.01 0.68
N ILE A 23 -19.16 -1.26 0.35
CA ILE A 23 -19.46 -1.76 -1.00
C ILE A 23 -20.94 -1.60 -1.35
N LEU A 24 -21.85 -1.89 -0.41
CA LEU A 24 -23.30 -1.67 -0.62
C LEU A 24 -23.61 -0.20 -0.85
N TYR A 25 -22.97 0.71 -0.09
CA TYR A 25 -23.17 2.15 -0.25
C TYR A 25 -22.65 2.65 -1.62
N LEU A 26 -21.46 2.20 -2.04
CA LEU A 26 -20.91 2.56 -3.35
C LEU A 26 -21.79 2.00 -4.50
N ARG A 27 -22.33 0.79 -4.37
CA ARG A 27 -23.30 0.24 -5.35
C ARG A 27 -24.56 1.07 -5.44
N ALA A 28 -25.09 1.57 -4.32
CA ALA A 28 -26.24 2.45 -4.31
C ALA A 28 -25.95 3.82 -5.00
N ASN A 29 -24.66 4.19 -5.14
CA ASN A 29 -24.20 5.38 -5.85
C ASN A 29 -23.69 5.09 -7.27
N GLY A 30 -24.09 3.96 -7.86
CA GLY A 30 -23.87 3.65 -9.27
C GLY A 30 -22.57 2.92 -9.58
N PHE A 31 -21.85 2.39 -8.57
CA PHE A 31 -20.68 1.54 -8.80
C PHE A 31 -21.08 0.06 -8.94
N GLU A 32 -20.43 -0.64 -9.85
CA GLU A 32 -20.49 -2.10 -9.94
C GLU A 32 -19.28 -2.69 -9.23
N ALA A 33 -19.48 -3.81 -8.53
CA ALA A 33 -18.43 -4.45 -7.74
C ALA A 33 -18.29 -5.93 -8.11
N THR A 34 -17.04 -6.40 -8.27
CA THR A 34 -16.73 -7.83 -8.44
C THR A 34 -16.87 -8.59 -7.11
N ASN A 35 -16.62 -9.90 -7.17
CA ASN A 35 -16.48 -10.72 -5.95
C ASN A 35 -15.20 -10.38 -5.20
N ILE A 36 -15.23 -10.54 -3.87
CA ILE A 36 -14.07 -10.34 -3.00
C ILE A 36 -13.03 -11.43 -3.29
N LYS A 37 -11.77 -11.00 -3.45
CA LYS A 37 -10.61 -11.87 -3.50
C LYS A 37 -9.82 -11.75 -2.20
N PHE A 38 -9.37 -12.88 -1.66
CA PHE A 38 -8.53 -12.93 -0.48
C PHE A 38 -7.09 -13.23 -0.87
N VAL A 39 -6.16 -12.43 -0.37
CA VAL A 39 -4.72 -12.57 -0.60
C VAL A 39 -3.98 -12.36 0.72
N ILE A 40 -3.02 -13.22 1.03
CA ILE A 40 -2.06 -13.01 2.11
C ILE A 40 -0.74 -12.60 1.49
N ASN A 41 -0.21 -11.46 1.92
CA ASN A 41 1.06 -10.92 1.48
C ASN A 41 2.05 -10.92 2.65
N GLU A 42 3.24 -11.46 2.43
CA GLU A 42 4.40 -11.33 3.29
C GLU A 42 5.34 -10.31 2.65
N ASP A 43 5.49 -9.14 3.27
CA ASP A 43 6.31 -8.04 2.76
C ASP A 43 7.57 -7.88 3.61
N SER A 44 8.74 -7.89 2.98
CA SER A 44 10.03 -7.54 3.59
C SER A 44 10.51 -6.21 3.00
N TYR A 45 10.63 -5.18 3.83
CA TYR A 45 11.09 -3.84 3.44
C TYR A 45 12.57 -3.65 3.69
N PHE A 46 13.25 -3.05 2.72
CA PHE A 46 14.69 -2.77 2.75
C PHE A 46 14.95 -1.27 2.63
N ASP A 47 15.99 -0.80 3.31
CA ASP A 47 16.39 0.60 3.28
C ASP A 47 17.91 0.73 3.56
N THR A 48 18.45 1.93 3.41
CA THR A 48 19.81 2.25 3.83
C THR A 48 19.93 2.19 5.37
N PRO A 49 21.14 2.12 5.94
CA PRO A 49 21.34 2.20 7.40
C PRO A 49 20.74 3.48 8.00
N ASN A 50 20.72 4.57 7.23
CA ASN A 50 20.17 5.85 7.64
C ASN A 50 18.66 5.98 7.39
N LYS A 51 18.01 4.97 6.79
CA LYS A 51 16.60 5.00 6.37
C LYS A 51 16.29 6.13 5.40
N ASP A 52 17.10 6.28 4.37
CA ASP A 52 16.98 7.38 3.42
C ASP A 52 15.74 7.27 2.54
N LEU A 53 15.31 6.05 2.17
CA LEU A 53 14.04 5.86 1.48
C LEU A 53 12.87 6.32 2.36
N LEU A 54 12.82 5.87 3.62
CA LEU A 54 11.78 6.27 4.58
C LEU A 54 11.70 7.80 4.73
N LYS A 55 12.84 8.47 4.94
CA LYS A 55 12.91 9.94 5.12
C LYS A 55 12.38 10.69 3.91
N ASN A 56 12.57 10.13 2.72
CA ASN A 56 12.11 10.72 1.46
C ASN A 56 10.73 10.17 1.00
N GLY A 57 10.00 9.45 1.87
CA GLY A 57 8.68 8.91 1.55
C GLY A 57 8.68 7.72 0.58
N GLY A 58 9.86 7.21 0.24
CA GLY A 58 10.03 6.04 -0.63
C GLY A 58 9.95 4.72 0.11
N SER A 59 9.94 3.62 -0.65
CA SER A 59 10.01 2.26 -0.12
C SER A 59 10.58 1.29 -1.15
N PHE A 60 11.26 0.26 -0.67
CA PHE A 60 11.76 -0.84 -1.48
C PHE A 60 11.46 -2.15 -0.77
N ARG A 61 10.77 -3.08 -1.43
CA ARG A 61 10.31 -4.31 -0.78
C ARG A 61 10.35 -5.52 -1.69
N ILE A 62 10.42 -6.70 -1.07
CA ILE A 62 9.99 -7.97 -1.66
C ILE A 62 8.62 -8.31 -1.07
N ARG A 63 7.68 -8.73 -1.92
CA ARG A 63 6.38 -9.27 -1.55
C ARG A 63 6.27 -10.70 -2.03
N LYS A 64 5.97 -11.61 -1.12
CA LYS A 64 5.56 -12.98 -1.42
C LYS A 64 4.06 -13.12 -1.12
N THR A 65 3.33 -13.74 -2.03
CA THR A 65 1.90 -14.00 -1.82
C THR A 65 1.66 -15.48 -1.48
N ASN A 66 0.57 -15.78 -0.78
CA ASN A 66 0.12 -17.15 -0.54
C ASN A 66 -0.22 -17.92 -1.83
N LYS A 67 -0.25 -17.24 -2.99
CA LYS A 67 -0.44 -17.84 -4.33
C LYS A 67 0.88 -18.16 -5.03
N GLY A 68 2.01 -18.00 -4.36
CA GLY A 68 3.35 -18.30 -4.87
C GLY A 68 3.99 -17.21 -5.73
N SER A 69 3.35 -16.07 -5.93
CA SER A 69 3.97 -14.93 -6.64
C SER A 69 4.99 -14.24 -5.74
N ILE A 70 6.17 -13.91 -6.28
CA ILE A 70 7.20 -13.12 -5.61
C ILE A 70 7.48 -11.89 -6.47
N LYS A 71 7.44 -10.70 -5.87
CA LYS A 71 7.60 -9.42 -6.56
C LYS A 71 8.50 -8.49 -5.79
N GLY A 72 9.41 -7.82 -6.50
CA GLY A 72 10.12 -6.63 -6.01
C GLY A 72 9.35 -5.39 -6.37
N THR A 73 9.24 -4.43 -5.45
CA THR A 73 8.55 -3.16 -5.71
C THR A 73 9.38 -2.00 -5.17
N PHE A 74 9.65 -1.03 -6.03
CA PHE A 74 10.22 0.27 -5.66
C PHE A 74 9.14 1.33 -5.80
N LYS A 75 8.92 2.12 -4.73
CA LYS A 75 8.00 3.26 -4.75
C LYS A 75 8.72 4.53 -4.32
N TYR A 76 8.42 5.64 -5.00
CA TYR A 76 8.96 6.95 -4.65
C TYR A 76 7.89 8.03 -4.83
N PRO A 77 7.78 9.01 -3.92
CA PRO A 77 6.75 10.03 -4.02
C PRO A 77 6.92 10.89 -5.27
N LYS A 78 5.81 11.24 -5.88
CA LYS A 78 5.67 12.32 -6.85
C LYS A 78 4.95 13.49 -6.18
N ASP A 79 4.48 14.48 -6.95
CA ASP A 79 3.71 15.59 -6.42
C ASP A 79 2.41 15.10 -5.74
N ASN A 80 2.14 15.58 -4.52
CA ASN A 80 1.05 15.15 -3.64
C ASN A 80 0.13 16.30 -3.23
N ASN A 81 -0.20 17.21 -4.14
CA ASN A 81 -1.08 18.35 -3.86
C ASN A 81 -2.58 17.97 -3.86
N ASP A 82 -2.93 16.77 -4.33
CA ASP A 82 -4.29 16.27 -4.40
C ASP A 82 -4.73 15.52 -3.12
N VAL A 83 -6.02 15.19 -3.02
CA VAL A 83 -6.58 14.33 -1.95
C VAL A 83 -5.97 12.92 -1.99
N TYR A 84 -5.67 12.41 -3.18
CA TYR A 84 -4.99 11.13 -3.38
C TYR A 84 -3.46 11.30 -3.47
N THR A 85 -2.71 10.23 -3.20
CA THR A 85 -1.26 10.19 -3.35
C THR A 85 -0.88 9.79 -4.76
N LYS A 86 0.21 10.40 -5.29
CA LYS A 86 0.85 10.02 -6.55
C LYS A 86 2.25 9.52 -6.28
N ARG A 87 2.59 8.33 -6.77
CA ARG A 87 3.91 7.74 -6.59
C ARG A 87 4.41 7.10 -7.88
N LEU A 88 5.71 7.23 -8.14
CA LEU A 88 6.41 6.32 -9.03
C LEU A 88 6.30 4.92 -8.42
N GLU A 89 5.80 3.94 -9.18
CA GLU A 89 5.84 2.54 -8.79
C GLU A 89 6.46 1.71 -9.90
N ILE A 90 7.56 1.03 -9.55
CA ILE A 90 8.20 0.06 -10.44
C ILE A 90 8.09 -1.30 -9.77
N GLU A 91 7.44 -2.24 -10.45
CA GLU A 91 7.27 -3.62 -10.00
C GLU A 91 7.98 -4.58 -10.95
N LYS A 92 8.73 -5.54 -10.41
CA LYS A 92 9.40 -6.59 -11.17
C LYS A 92 9.13 -7.95 -10.54
N ILE A 93 8.83 -8.96 -11.37
CA ILE A 93 8.67 -10.34 -10.92
C ILE A 93 10.03 -10.90 -10.55
N LEU A 94 10.09 -11.58 -9.40
CA LEU A 94 11.25 -12.29 -8.91
C LEU A 94 11.01 -13.80 -9.01
N THR A 95 12.08 -14.56 -9.20
CA THR A 95 12.05 -16.03 -9.22
C THR A 95 12.28 -16.61 -7.83
N GLU A 96 12.92 -15.85 -6.94
CA GLU A 96 13.20 -16.24 -5.56
C GLU A 96 13.00 -15.06 -4.59
N ASN A 97 12.79 -15.38 -3.32
CA ASN A 97 12.68 -14.40 -2.24
C ASN A 97 14.08 -14.05 -1.73
N SER A 98 14.89 -13.35 -2.55
CA SER A 98 16.24 -12.98 -2.16
C SER A 98 16.54 -11.51 -2.44
N PHE A 99 17.31 -10.91 -1.53
CA PHE A 99 17.80 -9.53 -1.68
C PHE A 99 18.72 -9.39 -2.90
N THR A 100 19.54 -10.40 -3.19
CA THR A 100 20.44 -10.40 -4.35
C THR A 100 19.67 -10.31 -5.65
N GLU A 101 18.61 -11.11 -5.81
CA GLU A 101 17.75 -11.01 -7.00
C GLU A 101 17.05 -9.66 -7.07
N LEU A 102 16.53 -9.16 -5.94
CA LEU A 102 15.91 -7.85 -5.87
C LEU A 102 16.85 -6.76 -6.43
N ILE A 103 18.07 -6.65 -5.92
CA ILE A 103 19.05 -5.65 -6.38
C ILE A 103 19.40 -5.85 -7.86
N ASN A 104 19.61 -7.09 -8.31
CA ASN A 104 19.93 -7.38 -9.70
C ASN A 104 18.82 -6.97 -10.66
N ARG A 105 17.56 -7.20 -10.28
CA ARG A 105 16.39 -6.81 -11.09
C ARG A 105 16.22 -5.30 -11.18
N PHE A 106 16.64 -4.54 -10.17
CA PHE A 106 16.48 -3.10 -10.09
C PHE A 106 17.77 -2.30 -10.37
N ASN A 107 18.80 -2.92 -10.94
CA ASN A 107 20.09 -2.30 -11.22
C ASN A 107 20.03 -1.12 -12.22
N ASP A 108 18.94 -0.98 -12.97
CA ASP A 108 18.64 0.07 -13.92
C ASP A 108 17.92 1.30 -13.31
N LEU A 109 17.61 1.25 -12.00
CA LEU A 109 17.02 2.41 -11.31
C LEU A 109 18.00 3.58 -11.26
N LYS A 110 17.46 4.79 -11.48
CA LYS A 110 18.19 6.05 -11.29
C LYS A 110 18.45 6.43 -9.83
N TYR A 111 17.98 5.59 -8.90
CA TYR A 111 18.13 5.78 -7.46
C TYR A 111 19.30 4.93 -6.95
N ASP A 112 20.02 5.43 -5.94
CA ASP A 112 21.10 4.66 -5.31
C ASP A 112 20.54 3.55 -4.43
N ILE A 113 20.40 2.36 -5.02
CA ILE A 113 19.98 1.16 -4.31
C ILE A 113 21.14 0.32 -3.80
N LYS A 114 22.40 0.67 -4.16
CA LYS A 114 23.59 -0.12 -3.76
C LYS A 114 23.93 0.07 -2.29
N SER A 115 23.51 1.17 -1.68
CA SER A 115 23.67 1.46 -0.26
C SER A 115 22.60 0.80 0.63
N ILE A 116 21.61 0.11 0.04
CA ILE A 116 20.54 -0.57 0.78
C ILE A 116 21.10 -1.79 1.51
N CYS A 117 20.75 -1.95 2.79
CA CYS A 117 21.14 -3.10 3.59
C CYS A 117 20.45 -4.38 3.12
N PRO A 118 21.17 -5.53 3.13
CA PRO A 118 20.61 -6.82 2.70
C PRO A 118 19.65 -7.46 3.72
N PHE A 119 19.47 -6.83 4.88
CA PHE A 119 18.55 -7.30 5.92
C PHE A 119 17.29 -6.45 5.93
N PRO A 120 16.09 -7.03 6.05
CA PRO A 120 14.87 -6.27 6.12
C PRO A 120 14.85 -5.41 7.39
N VAL A 121 14.41 -4.17 7.22
CA VAL A 121 14.24 -3.21 8.33
C VAL A 121 12.83 -3.24 8.92
N LEU A 122 11.90 -3.92 8.23
CA LEU A 122 10.53 -4.15 8.66
C LEU A 122 9.95 -5.35 7.92
N GLU A 123 9.23 -6.20 8.62
CA GLU A 123 8.43 -7.29 8.05
C GLU A 123 6.95 -7.04 8.33
N ILE A 124 6.11 -7.27 7.31
CA ILE A 124 4.67 -7.08 7.39
C ILE A 124 3.99 -8.36 6.89
N ASN A 125 3.04 -8.86 7.69
CA ASN A 125 2.05 -9.83 7.22
C ASN A 125 0.74 -9.08 6.97
N ASN A 126 0.23 -9.13 5.73
CA ASN A 126 -0.94 -8.37 5.32
C ASN A 126 -2.02 -9.30 4.74
N HIS A 127 -3.13 -9.42 5.46
CA HIS A 127 -4.32 -10.11 5.00
C HIS A 127 -5.21 -9.12 4.25
N ARG A 128 -5.31 -9.29 2.93
CA ARG A 128 -5.99 -8.36 2.02
C ARG A 128 -7.30 -8.94 1.50
N GLN A 129 -8.35 -8.17 1.61
CA GLN A 129 -9.59 -8.33 0.86
C GLN A 129 -9.57 -7.33 -0.30
N GLU A 130 -9.70 -7.81 -1.53
CA GLU A 130 -9.59 -6.99 -2.74
C GLU A 130 -10.87 -7.08 -3.57
N ILE A 131 -11.38 -5.94 -4.02
CA ILE A 131 -12.59 -5.81 -4.83
C ILE A 131 -12.30 -4.82 -5.95
N THR A 132 -12.67 -5.16 -7.18
CA THR A 132 -12.65 -4.22 -8.29
C THR A 132 -14.00 -3.52 -8.36
N LEU A 133 -13.98 -2.19 -8.42
CA LEU A 133 -15.16 -1.36 -8.70
C LEU A 133 -15.04 -0.71 -10.06
N THR A 134 -16.17 -0.62 -10.75
CA THR A 134 -16.28 0.09 -12.02
C THR A 134 -17.45 1.05 -12.00
N LYS A 135 -17.29 2.19 -12.66
CA LYS A 135 -18.36 3.14 -12.95
C LYS A 135 -18.09 3.75 -14.31
N ASP A 136 -19.03 3.59 -15.26
CA ASP A 136 -18.85 3.95 -16.67
C ASP A 136 -17.60 3.26 -17.25
N LYS A 137 -16.60 4.05 -17.65
CA LYS A 137 -15.31 3.55 -18.18
C LYS A 137 -14.20 3.50 -17.14
N ASP A 138 -14.46 4.01 -15.96
CA ASP A 138 -13.44 4.14 -14.91
C ASP A 138 -13.45 2.93 -13.98
N CYS A 139 -12.26 2.56 -13.51
CA CYS A 139 -12.02 1.37 -12.71
C CYS A 139 -11.06 1.67 -11.57
N VAL A 140 -11.39 1.20 -10.38
CA VAL A 140 -10.52 1.23 -9.20
C VAL A 140 -10.47 -0.13 -8.53
N VAL A 141 -9.43 -0.38 -7.75
CA VAL A 141 -9.35 -1.53 -6.83
C VAL A 141 -9.41 -1.03 -5.41
N ILE A 142 -10.39 -1.51 -4.65
CA ILE A 142 -10.44 -1.36 -3.20
C ILE A 142 -9.71 -2.52 -2.57
N SER A 143 -8.79 -2.21 -1.67
CA SER A 143 -8.07 -3.16 -0.83
C SER A 143 -8.32 -2.85 0.63
N PHE A 144 -8.96 -3.76 1.36
CA PHE A 144 -9.06 -3.71 2.81
C PHE A 144 -7.99 -4.61 3.40
N ASP A 145 -7.05 -4.00 4.12
CA ASP A 145 -5.86 -4.62 4.65
C ASP A 145 -5.93 -4.76 6.17
N THR A 146 -5.76 -5.98 6.66
CA THR A 146 -5.44 -6.27 8.06
C THR A 146 -3.95 -6.51 8.14
N ILE A 147 -3.22 -5.57 8.74
CA ILE A 147 -1.76 -5.47 8.68
C ILE A 147 -1.19 -5.83 10.05
N ILE A 148 -0.24 -6.76 10.07
CA ILE A 148 0.50 -7.16 11.27
C ILE A 148 1.96 -6.76 11.07
N TYR A 149 2.43 -5.80 11.88
CA TYR A 149 3.82 -5.31 11.87
C TYR A 149 4.67 -6.10 12.86
N ASP A 150 5.79 -6.62 12.42
CA ASP A 150 6.76 -7.40 13.24
C ASP A 150 6.07 -8.44 14.14
N HIS A 151 5.03 -9.11 13.60
CA HIS A 151 4.24 -10.15 14.28
C HIS A 151 3.53 -9.70 15.57
N LYS A 152 3.30 -8.38 15.78
CA LYS A 152 2.79 -7.88 17.08
C LYS A 152 1.71 -6.82 17.00
N THR A 153 1.90 -5.81 16.17
CA THR A 153 0.99 -4.66 16.11
C THR A 153 0.05 -4.82 14.94
N LEU A 154 -1.25 -4.76 15.21
CA LEU A 154 -2.31 -4.89 14.20
C LEU A 154 -2.87 -3.52 13.86
N GLU A 155 -3.05 -3.25 12.58
CA GLU A 155 -3.69 -2.05 12.03
C GLU A 155 -4.58 -2.43 10.84
N HIS A 156 -5.64 -1.64 10.62
CA HIS A 156 -6.48 -1.77 9.45
C HIS A 156 -6.35 -0.55 8.54
N MET A 157 -6.27 -0.81 7.24
CA MET A 157 -6.14 0.23 6.22
C MET A 157 -7.05 -0.09 5.03
N LEU A 158 -7.70 0.95 4.52
CA LEU A 158 -8.44 0.88 3.27
C LEU A 158 -7.64 1.65 2.21
N GLU A 159 -7.29 0.99 1.11
CA GLU A 159 -6.64 1.59 -0.05
C GLU A 159 -7.58 1.52 -1.26
N ILE A 160 -7.65 2.59 -2.05
CA ILE A 160 -8.44 2.67 -3.27
C ILE A 160 -7.51 3.14 -4.38
N GLU A 161 -7.10 2.22 -5.23
CA GLU A 161 -6.10 2.40 -6.28
C GLU A 161 -6.76 2.60 -7.63
N LEU A 162 -6.38 3.66 -8.35
CA LEU A 162 -6.82 3.94 -9.70
C LEU A 162 -6.20 2.94 -10.69
N LYS A 163 -7.00 2.36 -11.56
CA LYS A 163 -6.50 1.51 -12.65
C LYS A 163 -6.11 2.32 -13.87
N GLU A 164 -5.11 1.82 -14.59
CA GLU A 164 -4.61 2.44 -15.82
C GLU A 164 -5.76 2.72 -16.81
N GLY A 165 -5.74 3.90 -17.42
CA GLY A 165 -6.77 4.35 -18.36
C GLY A 165 -7.99 5.00 -17.70
N SER A 166 -8.12 4.97 -16.38
CA SER A 166 -9.22 5.58 -15.64
C SER A 166 -8.94 7.04 -15.27
N SER A 167 -10.00 7.82 -15.12
CA SER A 167 -9.91 9.23 -14.72
C SER A 167 -9.66 9.37 -13.22
N PRO A 168 -8.72 10.23 -12.76
CA PRO A 168 -8.53 10.53 -11.34
C PRO A 168 -9.78 11.10 -10.65
N ASN A 169 -10.75 11.62 -11.41
CA ASN A 169 -12.01 12.15 -10.86
C ASN A 169 -12.80 11.09 -10.09
N ILE A 170 -12.68 9.80 -10.47
CA ILE A 170 -13.34 8.72 -9.75
C ILE A 170 -12.82 8.59 -8.30
N LEU A 171 -11.52 8.87 -8.05
CA LEU A 171 -10.97 8.88 -6.69
C LEU A 171 -11.57 10.04 -5.87
N ILE A 172 -11.74 11.23 -6.48
CA ILE A 172 -12.34 12.39 -5.81
C ILE A 172 -13.80 12.11 -5.46
N GLU A 173 -14.54 11.49 -6.38
CA GLU A 173 -15.93 11.10 -6.15
C GLU A 173 -16.05 10.08 -5.02
N ILE A 174 -15.20 9.04 -5.02
CA ILE A 174 -15.20 8.01 -3.97
C ILE A 174 -14.81 8.62 -2.62
N ASP A 175 -13.79 9.50 -2.57
CA ASP A 175 -13.41 10.18 -1.33
C ASP A 175 -14.59 10.95 -0.74
N LYS A 176 -15.32 11.74 -1.56
CA LYS A 176 -16.50 12.47 -1.12
C LYS A 176 -17.56 11.54 -0.51
N LEU A 177 -17.88 10.42 -1.17
CA LEU A 177 -18.85 9.43 -0.69
C LEU A 177 -18.38 8.77 0.61
N VAL A 178 -17.11 8.42 0.70
CA VAL A 178 -16.50 7.82 1.89
C VAL A 178 -16.56 8.79 3.08
N GLN A 179 -16.18 10.05 2.86
CA GLN A 179 -16.23 11.07 3.93
C GLN A 179 -17.65 11.35 4.38
N GLU A 180 -18.61 11.48 3.45
CA GLU A 180 -20.00 11.76 3.75
C GLU A 180 -20.64 10.69 4.65
N ARG A 181 -20.34 9.42 4.43
CA ARG A 181 -21.02 8.30 5.11
C ARG A 181 -20.22 7.68 6.25
N PHE A 182 -18.89 7.59 6.12
CA PHE A 182 -18.03 6.84 7.03
C PHE A 182 -17.07 7.72 7.82
N ASN A 183 -16.80 8.95 7.36
CA ASN A 183 -15.89 9.91 7.99
C ASN A 183 -14.54 9.25 8.37
N LEU A 184 -13.91 8.56 7.42
CA LEU A 184 -12.65 7.85 7.65
C LEU A 184 -11.46 8.82 7.67
N GLU A 185 -10.45 8.51 8.47
CA GLU A 185 -9.22 9.27 8.55
C GLU A 185 -8.35 9.04 7.32
N LEU A 186 -8.27 10.07 6.45
CA LEU A 186 -7.39 10.03 5.27
C LEU A 186 -5.92 10.09 5.73
N THR A 187 -5.07 9.23 5.14
CA THR A 187 -3.63 9.21 5.41
C THR A 187 -2.80 9.18 4.13
N LYS A 188 -1.68 9.91 4.13
CA LYS A 188 -0.68 9.85 3.05
C LYS A 188 0.50 8.93 3.40
N GLN A 189 0.53 8.41 4.62
CA GLN A 189 1.60 7.52 5.06
C GLN A 189 1.54 6.16 4.34
N SER A 190 2.70 5.63 3.98
CA SER A 190 2.83 4.28 3.46
C SER A 190 2.78 3.25 4.61
N LYS A 191 2.50 1.97 4.30
CA LYS A 191 2.62 0.87 5.26
C LYS A 191 4.01 0.79 5.88
N TYR A 192 5.06 1.13 5.10
CA TYR A 192 6.43 1.19 5.59
C TYR A 192 6.60 2.27 6.67
N GLN A 193 6.13 3.50 6.41
CA GLN A 193 6.18 4.59 7.39
C GLN A 193 5.41 4.24 8.67
N ARG A 194 4.16 3.77 8.50
CA ARG A 194 3.32 3.33 9.62
C ARG A 194 3.97 2.23 10.44
N GLY A 195 4.50 1.19 9.77
CA GLY A 195 5.15 0.07 10.46
C GLY A 195 6.36 0.49 11.29
N ILE A 196 7.20 1.39 10.78
CA ILE A 196 8.34 1.91 11.55
C ILE A 196 7.88 2.75 12.75
N GLU A 197 6.81 3.52 12.64
CA GLU A 197 6.23 4.28 13.74
C GLU A 197 5.63 3.36 14.81
N GLN A 198 4.84 2.37 14.42
CA GLN A 198 4.21 1.42 15.32
C GLN A 198 5.22 0.57 16.08
N THR A 199 6.28 0.10 15.42
CA THR A 199 7.34 -0.68 16.08
C THR A 199 8.15 0.14 17.08
N LYS A 200 8.40 1.43 16.80
CA LYS A 200 9.03 2.35 17.76
C LYS A 200 8.14 2.59 18.98
N LEU A 201 6.85 2.84 18.77
CA LEU A 201 5.90 3.07 19.85
C LEU A 201 5.80 1.86 20.79
N ALA A 202 5.68 0.65 20.22
CA ALA A 202 5.67 -0.60 20.96
C ALA A 202 6.95 -0.82 21.79
N THR A 203 8.10 -0.36 21.29
CA THR A 203 9.38 -0.45 22.01
C THR A 203 9.44 0.55 23.18
N LEU A 204 8.88 1.75 23.03
CA LEU A 204 8.82 2.76 24.09
C LEU A 204 7.90 2.32 25.24
N ILE A 205 6.71 1.80 24.93
CA ILE A 205 5.76 1.31 25.95
C ILE A 205 6.36 0.19 26.81
N ARG A 206 7.21 -0.67 26.24
CA ARG A 206 7.89 -1.75 26.99
C ARG A 206 9.00 -1.28 27.91
N LYS A 207 9.60 -0.12 27.63
CA LYS A 207 10.67 0.46 28.48
C LYS A 207 10.13 1.24 29.65
N HIS A 208 8.83 1.56 29.66
CA HIS A 208 8.13 2.28 30.70
C HIS A 208 6.80 1.56 31.02
N PRO A 209 6.86 0.35 31.67
CA PRO A 209 5.67 -0.42 32.02
C PRO A 209 4.81 0.27 33.10
#